data_97640fa8a3595b095327403ecc0b4a4e
#
_entry.id   97640fa8a3595b095327403ecc0b4a4e
#
_cell.length_a   1.000
_cell.length_b   1.000
_cell.length_c   1.000
_cell.angle_alpha   90.00
_cell.angle_beta   90.00
_cell.angle_gamma   90.00
#
_symmetry.space_group_name_H-M   'P 1'
#
loop_
_entity.id
_entity.type
_entity.pdbx_description
1 polymer ?
#
loop_
_entity_poly.entity_id
_entity_poly.type
_entity_poly.pdbx_seq_one_letter_code
_entity_poly.pdbx_strand_id
1 'polypeptide(L)'
;QPPKPRTLKELAAAQDAGQPLTPEETERLEASRNRKKNAYQELKAQAETDPAAAVELARRRAYHSEATKKSRQKMYEEAAAGNPAAQARYENFLAARRENYHKKKQDEKGEQIA
;
A
#
# COMPACT_ATOMS: atom_id res chain seq x y z
N GLN A 1 6.92 7.23 36.39
CA GLN A 1 5.88 7.56 35.41
C GLN A 1 5.74 6.40 34.38
N PRO A 2 4.53 6.03 34.02
CA PRO A 2 4.37 5.01 33.01
C PRO A 2 4.93 5.49 31.67
N PRO A 3 5.53 4.61 30.86
CA PRO A 3 6.02 5.00 29.53
C PRO A 3 4.88 5.50 28.66
N LYS A 4 5.17 6.49 27.82
CA LYS A 4 4.17 6.98 26.85
C LYS A 4 3.82 5.86 25.87
N PRO A 5 2.53 5.72 25.50
CA PRO A 5 2.16 4.74 24.48
C PRO A 5 2.83 5.08 23.16
N ARG A 6 3.20 4.05 22.42
CA ARG A 6 3.79 4.22 21.08
C ARG A 6 2.80 4.87 20.13
N THR A 7 3.31 5.71 19.21
CA THR A 7 2.49 6.33 18.16
C THR A 7 2.11 5.29 17.11
N LEU A 8 1.09 5.59 16.32
CA LEU A 8 0.69 4.72 15.21
C LEU A 8 1.83 4.49 14.21
N LYS A 9 2.65 5.51 13.97
CA LYS A 9 3.83 5.40 13.12
C LYS A 9 4.85 4.41 13.68
N GLU A 10 5.08 4.45 14.99
CA GLU A 10 5.99 3.53 15.68
C GLU A 10 5.45 2.11 15.66
N LEU A 11 4.12 1.93 15.84
CA LEU A 11 3.48 0.62 15.77
C LEU A 11 3.57 0.02 14.37
N ALA A 12 3.35 0.81 13.34
CA ALA A 12 3.47 0.36 11.96
C ALA A 12 4.90 -0.06 11.64
N ALA A 13 5.90 0.73 12.07
CA ALA A 13 7.31 0.41 11.90
C ALA A 13 7.70 -0.89 12.63
N ALA A 14 7.19 -1.08 13.86
CA ALA A 14 7.43 -2.29 14.63
C ALA A 14 6.84 -3.52 13.95
N GLN A 15 5.63 -3.41 13.41
CA GLN A 15 4.98 -4.50 12.68
C GLN A 15 5.78 -4.86 11.42
N ASP A 16 6.22 -3.87 10.67
CA ASP A 16 7.04 -4.08 9.45
C ASP A 16 8.38 -4.74 9.75
N ALA A 17 8.94 -4.45 10.93
CA ALA A 17 10.18 -5.06 11.42
C ALA A 17 9.97 -6.47 12.01
N GLY A 18 8.75 -6.98 12.04
CA GLY A 18 8.44 -8.30 12.60
C GLY A 18 8.42 -8.34 14.13
N GLN A 19 8.40 -7.17 14.79
CA GLN A 19 8.33 -7.10 16.24
C GLN A 19 6.92 -7.40 16.74
N PRO A 20 6.76 -8.12 17.86
CA PRO A 20 5.45 -8.41 18.41
C PRO A 20 4.75 -7.16 18.93
N LEU A 21 3.46 -7.05 18.66
CA LEU A 21 2.61 -6.01 19.21
C LEU A 21 1.65 -6.62 20.23
N THR A 22 1.29 -5.83 21.25
CA THR A 22 0.23 -6.25 22.17
C THR A 22 -1.11 -6.29 21.43
N PRO A 23 -2.11 -7.04 21.93
CA PRO A 23 -3.44 -7.03 21.32
C PRO A 23 -4.06 -5.64 21.23
N GLU A 24 -3.84 -4.79 22.23
CA GLU A 24 -4.32 -3.40 22.23
C GLU A 24 -3.64 -2.55 21.14
N GLU A 25 -2.34 -2.72 20.96
CA GLU A 25 -1.59 -2.04 19.91
C GLU A 25 -2.02 -2.47 18.53
N THR A 26 -2.23 -3.76 18.33
CA THR A 26 -2.74 -4.32 17.07
C THR A 26 -4.12 -3.74 16.75
N GLU A 27 -5.01 -3.70 17.73
CA GLU A 27 -6.35 -3.14 17.58
C GLU A 27 -6.31 -1.66 17.20
N ARG A 28 -5.47 -0.87 17.85
CA ARG A 28 -5.29 0.56 17.52
C ARG A 28 -4.82 0.76 16.09
N LEU A 29 -3.86 -0.04 15.65
CA LEU A 29 -3.30 0.06 14.31
C LEU A 29 -4.35 -0.33 13.26
N GLU A 30 -5.07 -1.41 13.47
CA GLU A 30 -6.14 -1.87 12.58
C GLU A 30 -7.29 -0.87 12.51
N ALA A 31 -7.70 -0.30 13.66
CA ALA A 31 -8.76 0.70 13.70
C ALA A 31 -8.39 1.95 12.89
N SER A 32 -7.14 2.39 12.97
CA SER A 32 -6.65 3.52 12.18
C SER A 32 -6.67 3.21 10.68
N ARG A 33 -6.21 2.01 10.28
CA ARG A 33 -6.22 1.55 8.89
C ARG A 33 -7.63 1.45 8.34
N ASN A 34 -8.55 0.92 9.14
CA ASN A 34 -9.96 0.79 8.74
C ASN A 34 -10.64 2.15 8.57
N ARG A 35 -10.35 3.11 9.44
CA ARG A 35 -10.88 4.48 9.30
C ARG A 35 -10.43 5.13 7.98
N LYS A 36 -9.15 4.99 7.63
CA LYS A 36 -8.60 5.51 6.38
C LYS A 36 -9.23 4.83 5.16
N LYS A 37 -9.39 3.52 5.22
CA LYS A 37 -10.03 2.73 4.17
C LYS A 37 -11.47 3.14 3.97
N ASN A 38 -12.23 3.28 5.08
CA ASN A 38 -13.64 3.68 5.04
C ASN A 38 -13.80 5.10 4.51
N ALA A 39 -12.94 6.03 4.93
CA ALA A 39 -12.96 7.41 4.42
C ALA A 39 -12.69 7.45 2.91
N TYR A 40 -11.76 6.65 2.41
CA TYR A 40 -11.49 6.55 0.98
C TYR A 40 -12.67 5.97 0.20
N GLN A 41 -13.29 4.90 0.71
CA GLN A 41 -14.46 4.29 0.09
C GLN A 41 -15.65 5.26 0.05
N GLU A 42 -15.84 6.03 1.11
CA GLU A 42 -16.86 7.07 1.17
C GLU A 42 -16.63 8.17 0.13
N LEU A 43 -15.39 8.64 0.00
CA LEU A 43 -15.02 9.63 -1.01
C LEU A 43 -15.26 9.07 -2.43
N LYS A 44 -14.91 7.82 -2.65
CA LYS A 44 -15.11 7.15 -3.93
C LYS A 44 -16.60 7.07 -4.30
N ALA A 45 -17.45 6.76 -3.33
CA ALA A 45 -18.90 6.74 -3.52
C ALA A 45 -19.45 8.14 -3.80
N GLN A 46 -19.02 9.15 -3.04
CA GLN A 46 -19.44 10.55 -3.22
C GLN A 46 -19.01 11.09 -4.59
N ALA A 47 -17.86 10.66 -5.09
CA ALA A 47 -17.32 11.12 -6.38
C ALA A 47 -18.20 10.74 -7.57
N GLU A 48 -19.08 9.76 -7.43
CA GLU A 48 -20.02 9.37 -8.49
C GLU A 48 -21.07 10.45 -8.76
N THR A 49 -21.43 11.24 -7.76
CA THR A 49 -22.50 12.24 -7.86
C THR A 49 -22.07 13.66 -7.54
N ASP A 50 -20.92 13.86 -6.89
CA ASP A 50 -20.41 15.17 -6.46
C ASP A 50 -19.13 15.52 -7.21
N PRO A 51 -19.16 16.58 -8.07
CA PRO A 51 -17.95 16.98 -8.82
C PRO A 51 -16.77 17.39 -7.92
N ALA A 52 -17.01 18.01 -6.76
CA ALA A 52 -15.95 18.37 -5.84
C ALA A 52 -15.26 17.14 -5.25
N ALA A 53 -16.05 16.11 -4.91
CA ALA A 53 -15.50 14.84 -4.43
C ALA A 53 -14.70 14.14 -5.54
N ALA A 54 -15.15 14.20 -6.79
CA ALA A 54 -14.43 13.63 -7.93
C ALA A 54 -13.06 14.31 -8.13
N VAL A 55 -12.98 15.62 -7.98
CA VAL A 55 -11.71 16.36 -8.06
C VAL A 55 -10.77 15.96 -6.93
N GLU A 56 -11.27 15.83 -5.70
CA GLU A 56 -10.48 15.41 -4.55
C GLU A 56 -9.96 13.98 -4.71
N LEU A 57 -10.79 13.07 -5.21
CA LEU A 57 -10.40 11.69 -5.49
C LEU A 57 -9.29 11.64 -6.54
N ALA A 58 -9.43 12.39 -7.63
CA ALA A 58 -8.41 12.48 -8.67
C ALA A 58 -7.08 13.01 -8.12
N ARG A 59 -7.14 14.04 -7.26
CA ARG A 59 -5.96 14.61 -6.60
C ARG A 59 -5.24 13.59 -5.73
N ARG A 60 -5.98 12.82 -4.93
CA ARG A 60 -5.41 11.78 -4.07
C ARG A 60 -4.77 10.65 -4.89
N ARG A 61 -5.43 10.24 -5.97
CA ARG A 61 -4.89 9.21 -6.88
C ARG A 61 -3.60 9.67 -7.55
N ALA A 62 -3.55 10.93 -8.00
CA ALA A 62 -2.35 11.51 -8.59
C ALA A 62 -1.20 11.57 -7.58
N TYR A 63 -1.49 11.97 -6.34
CA TYR A 63 -0.49 12.03 -5.27
C TYR A 63 0.10 10.63 -5.01
N HIS A 64 -0.74 9.61 -4.88
CA HIS A 64 -0.29 8.24 -4.65
C HIS A 64 0.50 7.68 -5.84
N SER A 65 0.09 7.99 -7.05
CA SER A 65 0.81 7.59 -8.26
C SER A 65 2.22 8.19 -8.28
N GLU A 66 2.36 9.48 -7.96
CA GLU A 66 3.67 10.14 -7.90
C GLU A 66 4.54 9.60 -6.76
N ALA A 67 3.94 9.36 -5.58
CA ALA A 67 4.65 8.78 -4.45
C ALA A 67 5.17 7.37 -4.79
N THR A 68 4.35 6.56 -5.47
CA THR A 68 4.74 5.22 -5.91
C THR A 68 5.88 5.27 -6.91
N LYS A 69 5.83 6.19 -7.88
CA LYS A 69 6.92 6.38 -8.86
C LYS A 69 8.23 6.75 -8.19
N LYS A 70 8.19 7.69 -7.24
CA LYS A 70 9.37 8.09 -6.49
C LYS A 70 9.96 6.95 -5.66
N SER A 71 9.10 6.18 -5.01
CA SER A 71 9.51 5.03 -4.21
C SER A 71 10.16 3.95 -5.07
N ARG A 72 9.60 3.66 -6.24
CA ARG A 72 10.16 2.70 -7.19
C ARG A 72 11.49 3.18 -7.75
N GLN A 73 11.60 4.46 -8.09
CA GLN A 73 12.83 5.05 -8.60
C GLN A 73 13.96 4.93 -7.58
N LYS A 74 13.66 5.25 -6.32
CA LYS A 74 14.62 5.10 -5.23
C LYS A 74 15.07 3.65 -5.05
N MET A 75 14.14 2.71 -5.11
CA MET A 75 14.42 1.28 -5.03
C MET A 75 15.35 0.84 -6.16
N TYR A 76 15.11 1.26 -7.40
CA TYR A 76 15.95 0.94 -8.54
C TYR A 76 17.35 1.52 -8.39
N GLU A 77 17.48 2.76 -7.96
CA GLU A 77 18.77 3.41 -7.75
C GLU A 77 19.59 2.72 -6.66
N GLU A 78 18.96 2.40 -5.54
CA GLU A 78 19.60 1.70 -4.43
C GLU A 78 19.99 0.27 -4.80
N ALA A 79 19.15 -0.43 -5.55
CA ALA A 79 19.46 -1.78 -6.03
C ALA A 79 20.65 -1.76 -7.02
N ALA A 80 20.68 -0.78 -7.92
CA ALA A 80 21.79 -0.59 -8.86
C ALA A 80 23.10 -0.24 -8.15
N ALA A 81 23.01 0.45 -7.00
CA ALA A 81 24.15 0.80 -6.17
C ALA A 81 24.65 -0.37 -5.30
N GLY A 82 23.99 -1.53 -5.35
CA GLY A 82 24.42 -2.73 -4.65
C GLY A 82 23.81 -2.96 -3.27
N ASN A 83 22.75 -2.22 -2.90
CA ASN A 83 22.07 -2.40 -1.62
C ASN A 83 21.27 -3.72 -1.61
N PRO A 84 21.65 -4.71 -0.75
CA PRO A 84 20.98 -6.02 -0.76
C PRO A 84 19.48 -5.98 -0.43
N ALA A 85 19.07 -5.12 0.49
CA ALA A 85 17.66 -4.98 0.85
C ALA A 85 16.84 -4.43 -0.32
N ALA A 86 17.38 -3.47 -1.06
CA ALA A 86 16.73 -2.91 -2.25
C ALA A 86 16.68 -3.93 -3.39
N GLN A 87 17.73 -4.73 -3.56
CA GLN A 87 17.77 -5.81 -4.54
C GLN A 87 16.71 -6.87 -4.26
N ALA A 88 16.53 -7.24 -2.98
CA ALA A 88 15.51 -8.20 -2.57
C ALA A 88 14.10 -7.65 -2.84
N ARG A 89 13.86 -6.37 -2.55
CA ARG A 89 12.58 -5.72 -2.83
C ARG A 89 12.29 -5.66 -4.34
N TYR A 90 13.32 -5.37 -5.12
CA TYR A 90 13.21 -5.34 -6.59
C TYR A 90 12.85 -6.72 -7.15
N GLU A 91 13.51 -7.77 -6.69
CA GLU A 91 13.20 -9.15 -7.10
C GLU A 91 11.77 -9.55 -6.72
N ASN A 92 11.33 -9.19 -5.52
CA ASN A 92 9.95 -9.44 -5.07
C ASN A 92 8.94 -8.69 -5.93
N PHE A 93 9.25 -7.45 -6.30
CA PHE A 93 8.42 -6.65 -7.20
C PHE A 93 8.28 -7.32 -8.57
N LEU A 94 9.38 -7.79 -9.14
CA LEU A 94 9.37 -8.50 -10.43
C LEU A 94 8.59 -9.81 -10.35
N ALA A 95 8.75 -10.57 -9.27
CA ALA A 95 8.04 -11.83 -9.06
C ALA A 95 6.53 -11.60 -8.97
N ALA A 96 6.10 -10.61 -8.20
CA ALA A 96 4.68 -10.25 -8.09
C ALA A 96 4.10 -9.81 -9.43
N ARG A 97 4.86 -9.06 -10.22
CA ARG A 97 4.47 -8.59 -11.54
C ARG A 97 4.26 -9.74 -12.52
N ARG A 98 5.17 -10.74 -12.49
CA ARG A 98 5.05 -11.96 -13.31
C ARG A 98 3.82 -12.78 -12.92
N GLU A 99 3.61 -12.95 -11.62
CA GLU A 99 2.46 -13.66 -11.09
C GLU A 99 1.14 -13.02 -11.51
N ASN A 100 1.04 -11.70 -11.41
CA ASN A 100 -0.14 -10.95 -11.86
C ASN A 100 -0.35 -11.07 -13.36
N TYR A 101 0.70 -11.06 -14.15
CA TYR A 101 0.62 -11.26 -15.58
C TYR A 101 0.06 -12.64 -15.94
N HIS A 102 0.57 -13.69 -15.31
CA HIS A 102 0.09 -15.07 -15.55
C HIS A 102 -1.35 -15.24 -15.11
N LYS A 103 -1.73 -14.67 -13.99
CA LYS A 103 -3.10 -14.70 -13.49
C LYS A 103 -4.07 -14.03 -14.45
N LYS A 104 -3.70 -12.85 -14.97
CA LYS A 104 -4.49 -12.12 -15.96
C LYS A 104 -4.66 -12.94 -17.23
N LYS A 105 -3.60 -13.59 -17.71
CA LYS A 105 -3.65 -14.47 -18.89
C LYS A 105 -4.58 -15.66 -18.69
N GLN A 106 -4.58 -16.28 -17.52
CA GLN A 106 -5.48 -17.38 -17.18
C GLN A 106 -6.94 -16.92 -17.14
N ASP A 107 -7.21 -15.74 -16.56
CA ASP A 107 -8.55 -15.16 -16.51
C ASP A 107 -9.07 -14.87 -17.92
N GLU A 108 -8.23 -14.32 -18.81
CA GLU A 108 -8.59 -14.08 -20.21
C GLU A 108 -8.91 -15.39 -20.94
N LYS A 109 -8.15 -16.46 -20.72
CA LYS A 109 -8.42 -17.79 -21.28
C LYS A 109 -9.74 -18.37 -20.77
N GLY A 110 -10.02 -18.18 -19.46
CA GLY A 110 -11.28 -18.60 -18.86
C GLY A 110 -12.48 -17.92 -19.50
N GLU A 111 -12.38 -16.62 -19.76
CA GLU A 111 -13.41 -15.83 -20.43
C GLU A 111 -13.65 -16.29 -21.89
N GLN A 112 -12.59 -16.65 -22.59
CA GLN A 112 -12.68 -17.14 -23.98
C GLN A 112 -13.32 -18.52 -24.07
N ILE A 113 -13.18 -19.36 -23.05
CA ILE A 113 -13.74 -20.70 -23.01
C ILE A 113 -15.21 -20.69 -22.55
N ALA A 114 -15.57 -19.71 -21.74
CA ALA A 114 -16.95 -19.54 -21.30
C ALA A 114 -17.82 -18.94 -22.39
#